data_12394eb8e87abd3711c12896a401a858
#
_entry.id   12394eb8e87abd3711c12896a401a858
#
_cell.length_a   1.000
_cell.length_b   1.000
_cell.length_c   1.000
_cell.angle_alpha   90.00
_cell.angle_beta   90.00
_cell.angle_gamma   90.00
#
_symmetry.space_group_name_H-M   'P 1'
#
loop_
_entity.id
_entity.type
_entity.pdbx_description
1 polymer ?
#
loop_
_entity_poly.entity_id
_entity_poly.type
_entity_poly.pdbx_seq_one_letter_code
_entity_poly.pdbx_strand_id
1 'polypeptide(L)'
;MRPLRLELEGFGPYRERQAVDFSDVELFAITGPTGSGKSTLLDAIAFALYGQVPRVGRQVGTLKHPAAAKAWVSLTFRVGERVYRVERSRSEKRGDARVYLLEGGERLLDLPTLEAVNRALADLVGLDYEAFTRALLLPRRRPDRRTPLW
;
A
#
# COMPACT_ATOMS: atom_id res chain seq x y z
N MET A 1 -9.74 -6.70 3.74
CA MET A 1 -8.72 -6.68 2.69
C MET A 1 -7.48 -7.44 3.14
N ARG A 2 -6.93 -8.25 2.27
CA ARG A 2 -5.72 -9.01 2.55
C ARG A 2 -4.67 -8.71 1.50
N PRO A 3 -3.52 -8.11 1.82
CA PRO A 3 -2.45 -7.93 0.87
C PRO A 3 -1.84 -9.28 0.49
N LEU A 4 -1.55 -9.46 -0.78
CA LEU A 4 -0.95 -10.69 -1.31
C LEU A 4 0.47 -10.46 -1.80
N ARG A 5 0.70 -9.35 -2.48
CA ARG A 5 2.01 -9.03 -3.05
C ARG A 5 2.17 -7.52 -3.18
N LEU A 6 3.32 -7.04 -2.81
CA LEU A 6 3.71 -5.65 -2.97
C LEU A 6 4.97 -5.58 -3.82
N GLU A 7 4.95 -4.74 -4.83
CA GLU A 7 6.16 -4.38 -5.58
C GLU A 7 6.34 -2.88 -5.50
N LEU A 8 7.58 -2.43 -5.41
CA LEU A 8 7.91 -1.01 -5.37
C LEU A 8 9.23 -0.75 -6.10
N GLU A 9 9.35 0.43 -6.67
CA GLU A 9 10.51 0.86 -7.42
C GLU A 9 10.62 2.38 -7.36
N GLY A 10 11.82 2.88 -7.12
CA GLY A 10 12.04 4.32 -7.00
C GLY A 10 11.36 4.94 -5.80
N PHE A 11 11.03 4.16 -4.79
CA PHE A 11 10.27 4.58 -3.62
C PHE A 11 11.13 4.48 -2.36
N GLY A 12 11.27 5.59 -1.64
CA GLY A 12 12.12 5.68 -0.46
C GLY A 12 13.56 5.26 -0.77
N PRO A 13 14.14 4.36 0.03
CA PRO A 13 15.51 3.89 -0.20
C PRO A 13 15.62 2.88 -1.37
N TYR A 14 14.50 2.43 -1.92
CA TYR A 14 14.48 1.40 -2.95
C TYR A 14 14.50 2.02 -4.35
N ARG A 15 15.67 2.13 -4.94
CA ARG A 15 15.82 2.60 -6.31
C ARG A 15 15.34 1.56 -7.31
N GLU A 16 15.76 0.31 -7.11
CA GLU A 16 15.42 -0.81 -7.98
C GLU A 16 14.17 -1.51 -7.50
N ARG A 17 13.54 -2.26 -8.40
CA ARG A 17 12.30 -2.98 -8.06
C ARG A 17 12.55 -4.02 -6.99
N GLN A 18 11.71 -3.97 -5.96
CA GLN A 18 11.65 -4.96 -4.90
C GLN A 18 10.26 -5.57 -4.87
N ALA A 19 10.16 -6.82 -4.46
CA ALA A 19 8.89 -7.51 -4.34
C ALA A 19 8.81 -8.20 -2.98
N VAL A 20 7.64 -8.10 -2.35
CA VAL A 20 7.34 -8.77 -1.09
C VAL A 20 6.07 -9.57 -1.26
N ASP A 21 6.14 -10.85 -0.97
CA ASP A 21 5.00 -11.76 -1.03
C ASP A 21 4.42 -11.92 0.38
N PHE A 22 3.14 -11.60 0.54
CA PHE A 22 2.43 -11.70 1.81
C PHE A 22 1.48 -12.88 1.88
N SER A 23 1.51 -13.79 0.92
CA SER A 23 0.55 -14.90 0.86
C SER A 23 0.51 -15.74 2.14
N ASP A 24 1.65 -15.89 2.81
CA ASP A 24 1.78 -16.63 4.06
C ASP A 24 2.06 -15.72 5.27
N VAL A 25 1.99 -14.40 5.10
CA VAL A 25 2.36 -13.42 6.13
C VAL A 25 1.20 -12.47 6.33
N GLU A 26 0.77 -12.28 7.56
CA GLU A 26 -0.23 -11.26 7.87
C GLU A 26 0.41 -9.87 7.87
N LEU A 27 -0.36 -8.86 7.49
CA LEU A 27 0.11 -7.48 7.37
C LEU A 27 0.88 -7.01 8.59
N PHE A 28 0.45 -7.39 9.79
CA PHE A 28 1.11 -6.95 11.03
C PHE A 28 2.47 -7.61 11.26
N ALA A 29 2.79 -8.71 10.61
CA ALA A 29 4.12 -9.31 10.74
C ALA A 29 5.22 -8.43 10.11
N ILE A 30 4.85 -7.47 9.29
CA ILE A 30 5.77 -6.48 8.72
C ILE A 30 6.23 -5.48 9.77
N THR A 31 5.49 -5.31 10.84
CA THR A 31 5.76 -4.32 11.87
C THR A 31 6.67 -4.84 12.98
N GLY A 32 7.76 -5.45 12.66
CA GLY A 32 8.75 -5.82 13.68
C GLY A 32 9.58 -4.62 14.15
N PRO A 33 10.68 -4.87 14.89
CA PRO A 33 11.51 -3.78 15.39
C PRO A 33 11.94 -2.86 14.27
N THR A 34 12.07 -1.58 14.61
CA THR A 34 12.43 -0.53 13.69
C THR A 34 13.69 -0.87 12.91
N GLY A 35 13.50 -1.29 11.68
CA GLY A 35 14.57 -1.48 10.71
C GLY A 35 14.27 -0.61 9.50
N SER A 36 15.31 -0.16 8.84
CA SER A 36 15.18 0.54 7.59
C SER A 36 14.41 -0.31 6.59
N GLY A 37 13.25 0.10 6.18
CA GLY A 37 12.44 -0.57 5.17
C GLY A 37 11.04 -0.98 5.61
N LYS A 38 10.80 -1.22 6.89
CA LYS A 38 9.44 -1.58 7.36
C LYS A 38 8.46 -0.43 7.26
N SER A 39 8.86 0.75 7.71
CA SER A 39 8.06 1.96 7.55
C SER A 39 7.81 2.24 6.08
N THR A 40 8.81 2.01 5.24
CA THR A 40 8.69 2.22 3.80
C THR A 40 7.69 1.26 3.17
N LEU A 41 7.64 -0.01 3.60
CA LEU A 41 6.66 -0.96 3.11
C LEU A 41 5.24 -0.57 3.50
N LEU A 42 5.04 -0.12 4.74
CA LEU A 42 3.74 0.37 5.19
C LEU A 42 3.33 1.65 4.46
N ASP A 43 4.28 2.56 4.24
CA ASP A 43 4.06 3.77 3.44
C ASP A 43 3.67 3.40 2.00
N ALA A 44 4.33 2.39 1.43
CA ALA A 44 4.02 1.95 0.07
C ALA A 44 2.60 1.39 -0.04
N ILE A 45 2.15 0.62 0.95
CA ILE A 45 0.78 0.12 1.00
C ILE A 45 -0.22 1.26 1.13
N ALA A 46 0.03 2.21 2.03
CA ALA A 46 -0.83 3.38 2.21
C ALA A 46 -0.88 4.22 0.93
N PHE A 47 0.27 4.42 0.28
CA PHE A 47 0.32 5.12 -0.99
C PHE A 47 -0.47 4.40 -2.08
N ALA A 48 -0.30 3.09 -2.20
CA ALA A 48 -1.02 2.30 -3.20
C ALA A 48 -2.53 2.44 -3.05
N LEU A 49 -3.05 2.37 -1.83
CA LEU A 49 -4.48 2.39 -1.55
C LEU A 49 -5.08 3.80 -1.55
N TYR A 50 -4.35 4.80 -1.08
CA TYR A 50 -4.94 6.13 -0.82
C TYR A 50 -4.22 7.29 -1.52
N GLY A 51 -3.07 7.05 -2.13
CA GLY A 51 -2.31 8.11 -2.79
C GLY A 51 -1.63 9.07 -1.83
N GLN A 52 -1.53 8.72 -0.56
CA GLN A 52 -0.87 9.50 0.47
C GLN A 52 -0.26 8.58 1.52
N VAL A 53 0.68 9.10 2.30
CA VAL A 53 1.36 8.35 3.36
C VAL A 53 1.34 9.16 4.66
N PRO A 54 1.39 8.47 5.83
CA PRO A 54 1.25 9.18 7.11
C PRO A 54 2.31 10.25 7.37
N ARG A 55 3.56 10.03 6.92
CA ARG A 55 4.66 10.94 7.20
C ARG A 55 4.59 12.26 6.44
N VAL A 56 4.11 12.22 5.20
CA VAL A 56 4.17 13.38 4.30
C VAL A 56 2.83 13.71 3.67
N GLY A 57 1.76 13.01 4.04
CA GLY A 57 0.45 13.22 3.47
C GLY A 57 0.44 13.00 1.95
N ARG A 58 -0.03 14.00 1.22
CA ARG A 58 -0.09 13.96 -0.25
C ARG A 58 1.21 14.34 -0.93
N GLN A 59 2.23 14.78 -0.17
CA GLN A 59 3.53 15.16 -0.71
C GLN A 59 4.42 13.94 -0.95
N VAL A 60 3.87 12.92 -1.56
CA VAL A 60 4.53 11.64 -1.81
C VAL A 60 5.70 11.77 -2.77
N GLY A 61 5.72 12.83 -3.56
CA GLY A 61 6.87 13.13 -4.43
C GLY A 61 8.18 13.23 -3.66
N THR A 62 8.13 13.60 -2.37
CA THR A 62 9.32 13.65 -1.51
C THR A 62 9.86 12.27 -1.16
N LEU A 63 9.06 11.23 -1.32
CA LEU A 63 9.48 9.84 -1.09
C LEU A 63 10.08 9.17 -2.33
N LYS A 64 10.04 9.87 -3.45
CA LYS A 64 10.68 9.37 -4.67
C LYS A 64 12.20 9.30 -4.44
N HIS A 65 12.80 8.17 -4.84
CA HIS A 65 14.24 8.05 -4.80
C HIS A 65 14.87 9.12 -5.71
N PRO A 66 15.93 9.83 -5.27
CA PRO A 66 16.50 10.92 -6.07
C PRO A 66 16.96 10.51 -7.47
N ALA A 67 17.40 9.27 -7.64
CA ALA A 67 17.86 8.74 -8.92
C ALA A 67 16.76 8.19 -9.81
N ALA A 68 15.51 8.17 -9.33
CA ALA A 68 14.38 7.63 -10.08
C ALA A 68 13.57 8.75 -10.73
N ALA A 69 12.97 8.49 -11.89
CA ALA A 69 12.08 9.44 -12.54
C ALA A 69 10.74 9.55 -11.81
N LYS A 70 10.30 8.45 -11.21
CA LYS A 70 9.04 8.38 -10.45
C LYS A 70 9.14 7.32 -9.37
N ALA A 71 8.33 7.48 -8.32
CA ALA A 71 8.04 6.42 -7.38
C ALA A 71 6.91 5.58 -7.95
N TRP A 72 7.03 4.26 -7.89
CA TRP A 72 6.04 3.34 -8.40
C TRP A 72 5.78 2.23 -7.39
N VAL A 73 4.49 1.90 -7.20
CA VAL A 73 4.07 0.84 -6.29
C VAL A 73 2.97 0.02 -6.96
N SER A 74 3.02 -1.28 -6.81
CA SER A 74 1.97 -2.19 -7.21
C SER A 74 1.57 -3.06 -6.02
N LEU A 75 0.30 -3.05 -5.66
CA LEU A 75 -0.23 -3.86 -4.57
C LEU A 75 -1.31 -4.78 -5.12
N THR A 76 -1.09 -6.08 -4.96
CA THR A 76 -2.11 -7.11 -5.22
C THR A 76 -2.75 -7.49 -3.90
N PHE A 77 -4.07 -7.47 -3.84
CA PHE A 77 -4.81 -7.73 -2.61
C PHE A 77 -6.13 -8.44 -2.90
N ARG A 78 -6.64 -9.10 -1.86
CA ARG A 78 -7.91 -9.82 -1.93
C ARG A 78 -8.97 -9.11 -1.11
N VAL A 79 -10.17 -9.01 -1.69
CA VAL A 79 -11.38 -8.57 -0.98
C VAL A 79 -12.46 -9.62 -1.22
N GLY A 80 -12.86 -10.34 -0.18
CA GLY A 80 -13.74 -11.48 -0.33
C GLY A 80 -13.09 -12.57 -1.21
N GLU A 81 -13.74 -12.93 -2.28
CA GLU A 81 -13.24 -13.92 -3.23
C GLU A 81 -12.52 -13.30 -4.43
N ARG A 82 -12.50 -11.97 -4.52
CA ARG A 82 -11.92 -11.27 -5.65
C ARG A 82 -10.53 -10.75 -5.34
N VAL A 83 -9.68 -10.80 -6.34
CA VAL A 83 -8.30 -10.30 -6.26
C VAL A 83 -8.18 -9.10 -7.18
N TYR A 84 -7.57 -8.05 -6.64
CA TYR A 84 -7.34 -6.80 -7.36
C TYR A 84 -5.85 -6.47 -7.33
N ARG A 85 -5.43 -5.66 -8.30
CA ARG A 85 -4.11 -5.05 -8.27
C ARG A 85 -4.26 -3.55 -8.52
N VAL A 86 -3.68 -2.74 -7.66
CA VAL A 86 -3.54 -1.31 -7.88
C VAL A 86 -2.09 -1.01 -8.23
N GLU A 87 -1.90 -0.26 -9.30
CA GLU A 87 -0.60 0.28 -9.69
C GLU A 87 -0.69 1.80 -9.58
N ARG A 88 0.25 2.39 -8.87
CA ARG A 88 0.27 3.83 -8.64
C ARG A 88 1.69 4.35 -8.78
N SER A 89 1.80 5.52 -9.39
CA SER A 89 3.09 6.19 -9.54
C SER A 89 2.97 7.67 -9.23
N ARG A 90 4.10 8.26 -8.85
CA ARG A 90 4.20 9.68 -8.58
C ARG A 90 5.57 10.19 -9.03
N SER A 91 5.56 11.16 -9.93
CA SER A 91 6.72 11.98 -10.23
C SER A 91 6.64 13.27 -9.42
N GLU A 92 7.58 14.18 -9.58
CA GLU A 92 7.53 15.48 -8.92
C GLU A 92 6.29 16.29 -9.30
N LYS A 93 5.81 16.10 -10.53
CA LYS A 93 4.72 16.91 -11.10
C LYS A 93 3.41 16.17 -11.29
N ARG A 94 3.42 14.83 -11.34
CA ARG A 94 2.25 14.08 -11.79
C ARG A 94 2.07 12.79 -11.00
N GLY A 95 0.81 12.47 -10.69
CA GLY A 95 0.42 11.17 -10.17
C GLY A 95 -0.41 10.40 -11.17
N ASP A 96 -0.34 9.07 -11.12
CA ASP A 96 -1.14 8.17 -11.93
C ASP A 96 -1.53 6.95 -11.11
N ALA A 97 -2.69 6.35 -11.39
CA ALA A 97 -3.16 5.17 -10.69
C ALA A 97 -4.09 4.36 -11.58
N ARG A 98 -3.96 3.02 -11.50
CA ARG A 98 -4.81 2.08 -12.22
C ARG A 98 -5.17 0.92 -11.32
N VAL A 99 -6.40 0.43 -11.43
CA VAL A 99 -6.88 -0.71 -10.67
C VAL A 99 -7.31 -1.79 -11.65
N TYR A 100 -6.87 -3.01 -11.39
CA TYR A 100 -7.19 -4.19 -12.20
C TYR A 100 -7.96 -5.20 -11.35
N LEU A 101 -8.95 -5.82 -11.96
CA LEU A 101 -9.59 -7.01 -11.40
C LEU A 101 -8.91 -8.23 -12.03
N LEU A 102 -8.41 -9.13 -11.19
CA LEU A 102 -7.68 -10.31 -11.60
C LEU A 102 -8.58 -11.55 -11.50
N GLU A 103 -9.46 -11.74 -12.48
CA GLU A 103 -10.33 -12.90 -12.57
C GLU A 103 -10.24 -13.46 -13.99
N GLY A 104 -9.57 -14.61 -14.16
CA GLY A 104 -9.39 -15.21 -15.48
C GLY A 104 -8.55 -14.37 -16.43
N GLY A 105 -7.73 -13.47 -15.88
CA GLY A 105 -6.94 -12.51 -16.62
C GLY A 105 -6.98 -11.15 -15.93
N GLU A 106 -6.40 -10.14 -16.57
CA GLU A 106 -6.37 -8.78 -16.03
C GLU A 106 -7.42 -7.92 -16.74
N ARG A 107 -8.30 -7.31 -15.97
CA ARG A 107 -9.27 -6.36 -16.47
C ARG A 107 -9.09 -5.01 -15.80
N LEU A 108 -8.71 -4.01 -16.58
CA LEU A 108 -8.59 -2.64 -16.10
C LEU A 108 -9.98 -2.09 -15.75
N LEU A 109 -10.15 -1.57 -14.56
CA LEU A 109 -11.39 -0.92 -14.16
C LEU A 109 -11.47 0.49 -14.75
N ASP A 110 -12.67 0.88 -15.16
CA ASP A 110 -12.90 2.21 -15.73
C ASP A 110 -13.03 3.25 -14.61
N LEU A 111 -11.90 3.81 -14.22
CA LEU A 111 -11.80 4.83 -13.18
C LEU A 111 -11.05 6.02 -13.78
N PRO A 112 -11.75 7.02 -14.29
CA PRO A 112 -11.15 8.04 -15.16
C PRO A 112 -10.29 9.07 -14.41
N THR A 113 -10.41 9.16 -13.10
CA THR A 113 -9.66 10.15 -12.30
C THR A 113 -9.01 9.51 -11.09
N LEU A 114 -7.99 10.17 -10.53
CA LEU A 114 -7.37 9.74 -9.28
C LEU A 114 -8.38 9.71 -8.13
N GLU A 115 -9.30 10.67 -8.11
CA GLU A 115 -10.36 10.71 -7.11
C GLU A 115 -11.27 9.49 -7.22
N ALA A 116 -11.65 9.09 -8.43
CA ALA A 116 -12.44 7.90 -8.66
C ALA A 116 -11.71 6.64 -8.20
N VAL A 117 -10.41 6.54 -8.48
CA VAL A 117 -9.56 5.43 -8.01
C VAL A 117 -9.54 5.39 -6.49
N ASN A 118 -9.29 6.52 -5.84
CA ASN A 118 -9.21 6.59 -4.38
C ASN A 118 -10.53 6.21 -3.72
N ARG A 119 -11.64 6.65 -4.28
CA ARG A 119 -12.98 6.30 -3.77
C ARG A 119 -13.26 4.80 -3.94
N ALA A 120 -12.97 4.25 -5.10
CA ALA A 120 -13.18 2.82 -5.36
C ALA A 120 -12.34 1.96 -4.41
N LEU A 121 -11.08 2.32 -4.19
CA LEU A 121 -10.21 1.57 -3.29
C LEU A 121 -10.66 1.68 -1.82
N ALA A 122 -11.08 2.85 -1.38
CA ALA A 122 -11.61 3.03 -0.02
C ALA A 122 -12.86 2.17 0.20
N ASP A 123 -13.75 2.10 -0.78
CA ASP A 123 -14.94 1.26 -0.73
C ASP A 123 -14.57 -0.23 -0.71
N LEU A 124 -13.61 -0.65 -1.52
CA LEU A 124 -13.15 -2.03 -1.55
C LEU A 124 -12.50 -2.45 -0.23
N VAL A 125 -11.64 -1.60 0.31
CA VAL A 125 -10.94 -1.88 1.58
C VAL A 125 -11.90 -1.80 2.76
N GLY A 126 -12.93 -0.97 2.67
CA GLY A 126 -13.89 -0.75 3.75
C GLY A 126 -13.38 0.18 4.85
N LEU A 127 -12.26 0.86 4.62
CA LEU A 127 -11.68 1.83 5.54
C LEU A 127 -11.28 3.07 4.75
N ASP A 128 -11.55 4.25 5.30
CA ASP A 128 -10.98 5.47 4.76
C ASP A 128 -9.51 5.62 5.19
N TYR A 129 -8.84 6.62 4.63
CA TYR A 129 -7.42 6.85 4.92
C TYR A 129 -7.16 7.06 6.41
N GLU A 130 -8.02 7.82 7.09
CA GLU A 130 -7.84 8.08 8.53
C GLU A 130 -7.96 6.82 9.36
N ALA A 131 -8.97 6.00 9.09
CA ALA A 131 -9.17 4.74 9.79
C ALA A 131 -8.02 3.78 9.52
N PHE A 132 -7.54 3.71 8.29
CA PHE A 132 -6.42 2.86 7.90
C PHE A 132 -5.12 3.27 8.61
N THR A 133 -4.78 4.56 8.57
CA THR A 133 -3.57 5.07 9.24
C THR A 133 -3.64 4.92 10.74
N ARG A 134 -4.80 5.12 11.33
CA ARG A 134 -4.99 4.91 12.77
C ARG A 134 -4.73 3.46 13.14
N ALA A 135 -5.21 2.51 12.35
CA ALA A 135 -4.95 1.10 12.57
C ALA A 135 -3.46 0.75 12.46
N LEU A 136 -2.73 1.38 11.51
CA LEU A 136 -1.30 1.16 11.35
C LEU A 136 -0.47 1.79 12.46
N LEU A 137 -0.87 2.96 12.95
CA LEU A 137 -0.11 3.74 13.92
C LEU A 137 -0.41 3.37 15.36
N LEU A 138 -1.47 2.60 15.62
CA LEU A 138 -1.74 2.14 16.98
C LEU A 138 -0.60 1.26 17.46
N PRO A 139 -0.06 1.54 18.67
CA PRO A 139 0.93 0.66 19.27
C PRO A 139 0.33 -0.73 19.38
N ARG A 140 1.01 -1.71 18.86
CA ARG A 140 0.57 -3.07 19.06
C ARG A 140 0.73 -3.45 20.50
N ARG A 141 -0.35 -3.95 21.07
CA ARG A 141 -0.24 -4.67 22.31
C ARG A 141 0.58 -5.91 22.03
N ARG A 142 1.73 -6.01 22.70
CA ARG A 142 2.40 -7.29 22.82
C ARG A 142 1.40 -8.24 23.48
N PRO A 143 1.28 -9.47 22.98
CA PRO A 143 0.54 -10.46 23.73
C PRO A 143 1.12 -10.50 25.12
N ASP A 144 0.31 -10.12 26.09
CA ASP A 144 0.69 -10.39 27.48
C ASP A 144 0.72 -11.91 27.58
N ARG A 145 1.84 -12.44 28.05
CA ARG A 145 1.97 -13.87 28.27
C ARG A 145 0.95 -14.41 29.28
N ARG A 146 0.32 -13.53 30.04
CA ARG A 146 -0.69 -13.87 31.04
C ARG A 146 -2.11 -13.78 30.53
N THR A 147 -2.34 -13.03 29.46
CA THR A 147 -3.66 -12.83 28.92
C THR A 147 -3.62 -13.15 27.44
N PRO A 148 -4.29 -14.23 27.02
CA PRO A 148 -4.43 -14.53 25.59
C PRO A 148 -5.08 -13.36 24.87
N LEU A 149 -4.65 -13.08 23.67
CA LEU A 149 -5.23 -12.02 22.82
C LEU A 149 -6.57 -12.39 22.22
N TRP A 150 -7.02 -13.54 22.47
CA TRP A 150 -8.26 -14.08 21.95
C TRP A 150 -9.25 -14.37 23.07
#